data_f21960d31577bef52fbbcabdf302a839
#
_entry.id   f21960d31577bef52fbbcabdf302a839
#
_cell.length_a   1.000
_cell.length_b   1.000
_cell.length_c   1.000
_cell.angle_alpha   90.00
_cell.angle_beta   90.00
_cell.angle_gamma   90.00
#
_symmetry.space_group_name_H-M   'P 1'
#
loop_
_entity.id
_entity.type
_entity.pdbx_description
1 polymer ?
#
loop_
_entity_poly.entity_id
_entity_poly.type
_entity_poly.pdbx_seq_one_letter_code
_entity_poly.pdbx_strand_id
1 'polypeptide(L)'
;MLLADIAATYKKAVAAFYEAGCRYLQFDDTSWGEFCSEEKRAGYIARGFDMDRLERDYVSMINEALSERPVDMTVTMHICRGNFRSTWFSSGGYEPVAEILFGNTKVDGFFLEYDSDRAGDFSPLRFMKDQQVVLGLVSSKTGQLEDKQSIIERLREATDYLPVNQLCLSPQCGFASTEEGNLLTEEEQWTKIAFIKEIAESIWK
;
A
#
# COMPACT_ATOMS: atom_id res chain seq x y z
N MET A 1 -17.22 -15.40 14.13
CA MET A 1 -16.45 -15.49 15.38
C MET A 1 -14.99 -15.04 15.14
N LEU A 2 -14.12 -15.77 14.44
CA LEU A 2 -12.70 -15.40 14.29
C LEU A 2 -12.46 -13.96 13.77
N LEU A 3 -13.08 -13.55 12.66
CA LEU A 3 -12.89 -12.19 12.10
C LEU A 3 -13.36 -11.10 13.06
N ALA A 4 -14.45 -11.32 13.79
CA ALA A 4 -14.93 -10.37 14.80
C ALA A 4 -13.94 -10.25 15.99
N ASP A 5 -13.33 -11.36 16.40
CA ASP A 5 -12.35 -11.36 17.49
C ASP A 5 -11.06 -10.65 17.06
N ILE A 6 -10.63 -10.84 15.80
CA ILE A 6 -9.50 -10.13 15.20
C ILE A 6 -9.80 -8.62 15.15
N ALA A 7 -10.95 -8.22 14.60
CA ALA A 7 -11.35 -6.82 14.52
C ALA A 7 -11.38 -6.15 15.91
N ALA A 8 -11.97 -6.82 16.90
CA ALA A 8 -12.00 -6.32 18.28
C ALA A 8 -10.61 -6.20 18.92
N THR A 9 -9.69 -7.10 18.56
CA THR A 9 -8.29 -7.05 19.03
C THR A 9 -7.55 -5.86 18.41
N TYR A 10 -7.68 -5.66 17.10
CA TYR A 10 -7.08 -4.51 16.41
C TYR A 10 -7.68 -3.18 16.87
N LYS A 11 -8.99 -3.12 17.15
CA LYS A 11 -9.62 -1.93 17.75
C LYS A 11 -8.95 -1.54 19.06
N LYS A 12 -8.68 -2.51 19.94
CA LYS A 12 -7.94 -2.26 21.20
C LYS A 12 -6.50 -1.82 20.94
N ALA A 13 -5.82 -2.40 19.93
CA ALA A 13 -4.47 -1.99 19.57
C ALA A 13 -4.43 -0.54 19.07
N VAL A 14 -5.37 -0.13 18.21
CA VAL A 14 -5.50 1.26 17.74
C VAL A 14 -5.68 2.22 18.92
N ALA A 15 -6.57 1.89 19.87
CA ALA A 15 -6.78 2.69 21.07
C ALA A 15 -5.51 2.78 21.94
N ALA A 16 -4.81 1.67 22.15
CA ALA A 16 -3.57 1.62 22.93
C ALA A 16 -2.44 2.46 22.31
N PHE A 17 -2.28 2.42 20.99
CA PHE A 17 -1.33 3.30 20.28
C PHE A 17 -1.70 4.77 20.44
N TYR A 18 -2.98 5.10 20.33
CA TYR A 18 -3.44 6.48 20.53
C TYR A 18 -3.17 6.98 21.95
N GLU A 19 -3.46 6.18 22.96
CA GLU A 19 -3.17 6.50 24.39
C GLU A 19 -1.68 6.68 24.64
N ALA A 20 -0.82 5.93 23.93
CA ALA A 20 0.63 6.08 23.95
C ALA A 20 1.15 7.34 23.21
N GLY A 21 0.25 8.15 22.65
CA GLY A 21 0.59 9.39 21.93
C GLY A 21 0.70 9.26 20.41
N CYS A 22 0.45 8.09 19.83
CA CYS A 22 0.44 7.91 18.38
C CYS A 22 -0.71 8.71 17.74
N ARG A 23 -0.42 9.43 16.65
CA ARG A 23 -1.39 10.18 15.85
C ARG A 23 -1.34 9.81 14.37
N TYR A 24 -0.40 8.98 13.99
CA TYR A 24 -0.27 8.40 12.66
C TYR A 24 0.05 6.92 12.80
N LEU A 25 -0.84 6.06 12.32
CA LEU A 25 -0.69 4.60 12.37
C LEU A 25 -0.81 4.03 10.96
N GLN A 26 0.09 3.13 10.59
CA GLN A 26 0.01 2.41 9.34
C GLN A 26 -0.25 0.93 9.58
N PHE A 27 -1.26 0.38 8.92
CA PHE A 27 -1.41 -1.06 8.75
C PHE A 27 -0.57 -1.54 7.57
N ASP A 28 -0.01 -2.72 7.69
CA ASP A 28 0.65 -3.43 6.60
C ASP A 28 -0.10 -4.74 6.33
N ASP A 29 -0.52 -4.95 5.08
CA ASP A 29 -1.29 -6.14 4.70
C ASP A 29 -0.75 -6.73 3.39
N THR A 30 -0.27 -7.96 3.47
CA THR A 30 0.22 -8.75 2.34
C THR A 30 -0.88 -9.55 1.65
N SER A 31 -2.02 -9.77 2.30
CA SER A 31 -3.12 -10.60 1.75
C SER A 31 -3.68 -10.00 0.47
N TRP A 32 -3.86 -8.68 0.44
CA TRP A 32 -4.31 -7.96 -0.75
C TRP A 32 -3.33 -8.07 -1.91
N GLY A 33 -2.02 -8.12 -1.63
CA GLY A 33 -1.00 -8.42 -2.61
C GLY A 33 -1.20 -9.79 -3.26
N GLU A 34 -1.60 -10.80 -2.50
CA GLU A 34 -1.96 -12.13 -3.04
C GLU A 34 -3.25 -12.07 -3.87
N PHE A 35 -4.25 -11.33 -3.41
CA PHE A 35 -5.54 -11.20 -4.10
C PHE A 35 -5.41 -10.43 -5.43
N CYS A 36 -4.37 -9.64 -5.63
CA CYS A 36 -4.03 -9.05 -6.92
C CYS A 36 -3.48 -10.08 -7.94
N SER A 37 -2.95 -11.20 -7.49
CA SER A 37 -2.34 -12.22 -8.35
C SER A 37 -3.39 -13.19 -8.89
N GLU A 38 -3.52 -13.28 -10.20
CA GLU A 38 -4.44 -14.22 -10.86
C GLU A 38 -4.14 -15.67 -10.45
N GLU A 39 -2.86 -16.07 -10.45
CA GLU A 39 -2.44 -17.41 -10.04
C GLU A 39 -2.85 -17.72 -8.59
N LYS A 40 -2.59 -16.79 -7.67
CA LYS A 40 -2.92 -17.00 -6.25
C LYS A 40 -4.43 -16.99 -6.02
N ARG A 41 -5.18 -16.09 -6.68
CA ARG A 41 -6.65 -16.10 -6.66
C ARG A 41 -7.20 -17.44 -7.12
N ALA A 42 -6.71 -17.99 -8.23
CA ALA A 42 -7.11 -19.31 -8.71
C ALA A 42 -6.84 -20.41 -7.66
N GLY A 43 -5.73 -20.31 -6.93
CA GLY A 43 -5.40 -21.21 -5.84
C GLY A 43 -6.36 -21.11 -4.65
N TYR A 44 -6.84 -19.91 -4.30
CA TYR A 44 -7.89 -19.71 -3.28
C TYR A 44 -9.22 -20.32 -3.72
N ILE A 45 -9.65 -20.05 -4.96
CA ILE A 45 -10.89 -20.60 -5.55
C ILE A 45 -10.85 -22.12 -5.57
N ALA A 46 -9.73 -22.72 -5.99
CA ALA A 46 -9.56 -24.17 -6.01
C ALA A 46 -9.68 -24.83 -4.61
N ARG A 47 -9.38 -24.08 -3.55
CA ARG A 47 -9.57 -24.49 -2.15
C ARG A 47 -10.98 -24.21 -1.63
N GLY A 48 -11.88 -23.71 -2.47
CA GLY A 48 -13.29 -23.46 -2.13
C GLY A 48 -13.58 -22.09 -1.52
N PHE A 49 -12.64 -21.13 -1.60
CA PHE A 49 -12.91 -19.76 -1.17
C PHE A 49 -13.74 -18.99 -2.21
N ASP A 50 -14.75 -18.28 -1.76
CA ASP A 50 -15.43 -17.23 -2.50
C ASP A 50 -14.63 -15.94 -2.31
N MET A 51 -13.94 -15.50 -3.36
CA MET A 51 -13.03 -14.35 -3.28
C MET A 51 -13.75 -13.05 -2.98
N ASP A 52 -14.91 -12.83 -3.61
CA ASP A 52 -15.70 -11.63 -3.37
C ASP A 52 -16.19 -11.53 -1.92
N ARG A 53 -16.57 -12.66 -1.34
CA ARG A 53 -16.96 -12.72 0.07
C ARG A 53 -15.74 -12.50 0.97
N LEU A 54 -14.62 -13.14 0.67
CA LEU A 54 -13.41 -13.04 1.47
C LEU A 54 -12.90 -11.59 1.52
N GLU A 55 -12.88 -10.90 0.39
CA GLU A 55 -12.46 -9.50 0.27
C GLU A 55 -13.41 -8.56 1.05
N ARG A 56 -14.72 -8.76 0.93
CA ARG A 56 -15.70 -8.00 1.73
C ARG A 56 -15.54 -8.25 3.23
N ASP A 57 -15.30 -9.47 3.62
CA ASP A 57 -15.07 -9.84 5.02
C ASP A 57 -13.81 -9.14 5.57
N TYR A 58 -12.72 -9.05 4.77
CA TYR A 58 -11.49 -8.36 5.14
C TYR A 58 -11.69 -6.84 5.27
N VAL A 59 -12.35 -6.20 4.31
CA VAL A 59 -12.70 -4.78 4.42
C VAL A 59 -13.58 -4.51 5.63
N SER A 60 -14.57 -5.36 5.89
CA SER A 60 -15.45 -5.23 7.06
C SER A 60 -14.66 -5.33 8.36
N MET A 61 -13.72 -6.26 8.45
CA MET A 61 -12.85 -6.46 9.61
C MET A 61 -11.96 -5.23 9.87
N ILE A 62 -11.34 -4.67 8.83
CA ILE A 62 -10.52 -3.45 8.93
C ILE A 62 -11.39 -2.27 9.36
N ASN A 63 -12.54 -2.08 8.74
CA ASN A 63 -13.45 -0.98 9.07
C ASN A 63 -13.99 -1.08 10.50
N GLU A 64 -14.26 -2.29 11.00
CA GLU A 64 -14.65 -2.51 12.39
C GLU A 64 -13.49 -2.21 13.35
N ALA A 65 -12.27 -2.60 13.01
CA ALA A 65 -11.08 -2.27 13.79
C ALA A 65 -10.87 -0.75 13.93
N LEU A 66 -11.29 0.03 12.94
CA LEU A 66 -11.17 1.49 12.89
C LEU A 66 -12.43 2.24 13.36
N SER A 67 -13.51 1.54 13.72
CA SER A 67 -14.83 2.16 13.97
C SER A 67 -14.86 3.15 15.12
N GLU A 68 -13.94 3.04 16.06
CA GLU A 68 -13.82 3.91 17.24
C GLU A 68 -12.50 4.71 17.25
N ARG A 69 -11.79 4.79 16.11
CA ARG A 69 -10.55 5.55 16.07
C ARG A 69 -10.81 7.03 16.33
N PRO A 70 -9.95 7.71 17.12
CA PRO A 70 -10.05 9.14 17.33
C PRO A 70 -9.92 9.94 16.04
N VAL A 71 -10.67 11.03 15.93
CA VAL A 71 -10.76 11.86 14.72
C VAL A 71 -9.43 12.54 14.33
N ASP A 72 -8.55 12.75 15.30
CA ASP A 72 -7.21 13.33 15.12
C ASP A 72 -6.10 12.27 14.90
N MET A 73 -6.47 11.01 14.70
CA MET A 73 -5.54 9.93 14.36
C MET A 73 -5.66 9.58 12.87
N THR A 74 -4.61 9.85 12.12
CA THR A 74 -4.49 9.40 10.73
C THR A 74 -4.14 7.92 10.68
N VAL A 75 -4.88 7.15 9.88
CA VAL A 75 -4.58 5.72 9.66
C VAL A 75 -4.44 5.45 8.18
N THR A 76 -3.31 4.88 7.80
CA THR A 76 -3.00 4.47 6.43
C THR A 76 -2.83 2.96 6.32
N MET A 77 -2.82 2.45 5.11
CA MET A 77 -2.64 1.03 4.83
C MET A 77 -1.64 0.82 3.69
N HIS A 78 -0.61 0.02 3.95
CA HIS A 78 0.31 -0.43 2.92
C HIS A 78 -0.12 -1.79 2.38
N ILE A 79 -0.21 -1.90 1.06
CA ILE A 79 -0.47 -3.16 0.37
C ILE A 79 0.87 -3.74 -0.09
N CYS A 80 1.45 -4.55 0.79
CA CYS A 80 2.76 -5.14 0.55
C CYS A 80 2.69 -6.29 -0.47
N ARG A 81 3.69 -6.35 -1.35
CA ARG A 81 3.84 -7.44 -2.32
C ARG A 81 5.02 -8.35 -2.03
N GLY A 82 5.58 -8.22 -0.84
CA GLY A 82 6.74 -8.95 -0.36
C GLY A 82 8.04 -8.17 -0.50
N ASN A 83 8.88 -8.27 0.52
CA ASN A 83 10.16 -7.56 0.58
C ASN A 83 11.19 -8.34 1.41
N PHE A 84 11.50 -9.56 1.00
CA PHE A 84 12.53 -10.39 1.63
C PHE A 84 13.80 -10.38 0.77
N ARG A 85 14.89 -9.82 1.29
CA ARG A 85 16.20 -9.74 0.62
C ARG A 85 16.09 -9.27 -0.83
N SER A 86 15.42 -8.13 -1.04
CA SER A 86 15.15 -7.53 -2.36
C SER A 86 14.27 -8.37 -3.29
N THR A 87 13.59 -9.41 -2.80
CA THR A 87 12.63 -10.18 -3.59
C THR A 87 11.19 -9.74 -3.30
N TRP A 88 10.27 -10.20 -4.12
CA TRP A 88 8.82 -10.07 -3.94
C TRP A 88 8.15 -11.44 -4.12
N PHE A 89 6.93 -11.60 -3.59
CA PHE A 89 6.23 -12.90 -3.66
C PHE A 89 4.91 -12.83 -4.44
N SER A 90 4.44 -11.62 -4.78
CA SER A 90 3.18 -11.45 -5.51
C SER A 90 3.29 -10.39 -6.60
N SER A 91 2.67 -10.68 -7.75
CA SER A 91 2.53 -9.79 -8.91
C SER A 91 1.09 -9.79 -9.39
N GLY A 92 0.69 -8.76 -10.13
CA GLY A 92 -0.66 -8.53 -10.64
C GLY A 92 -1.10 -7.10 -10.36
N GLY A 93 -1.86 -6.48 -11.27
CA GLY A 93 -2.45 -5.15 -11.08
C GLY A 93 -3.48 -5.15 -9.95
N TYR A 94 -3.82 -3.95 -9.45
CA TYR A 94 -4.81 -3.80 -8.36
C TYR A 94 -6.27 -3.98 -8.82
N GLU A 95 -6.53 -4.05 -10.13
CA GLU A 95 -7.88 -4.11 -10.69
C GLU A 95 -8.81 -5.16 -10.02
N PRO A 96 -8.35 -6.41 -9.76
CA PRO A 96 -9.21 -7.44 -9.16
C PRO A 96 -9.77 -7.10 -7.78
N VAL A 97 -9.11 -6.21 -7.04
CA VAL A 97 -9.46 -5.87 -5.65
C VAL A 97 -9.93 -4.42 -5.50
N ALA A 98 -9.74 -3.58 -6.51
CA ALA A 98 -9.82 -2.13 -6.39
C ALA A 98 -11.19 -1.62 -5.93
N GLU A 99 -12.27 -2.10 -6.52
CA GLU A 99 -13.61 -1.65 -6.16
C GLU A 99 -13.95 -1.96 -4.70
N ILE A 100 -13.60 -3.16 -4.23
CA ILE A 100 -13.87 -3.60 -2.88
C ILE A 100 -12.91 -2.92 -1.90
N LEU A 101 -11.61 -2.97 -2.16
CA LEU A 101 -10.59 -2.45 -1.26
C LEU A 101 -10.61 -0.92 -1.19
N PHE A 102 -10.39 -0.25 -2.32
CA PHE A 102 -10.24 1.21 -2.35
C PHE A 102 -11.57 1.93 -2.14
N GLY A 103 -12.65 1.38 -2.71
CA GLY A 103 -13.98 1.97 -2.62
C GLY A 103 -14.64 1.86 -1.25
N ASN A 104 -14.20 0.94 -0.38
CA ASN A 104 -14.94 0.64 0.84
C ASN A 104 -14.10 0.65 2.13
N THR A 105 -12.76 0.67 2.06
CA THR A 105 -11.93 0.70 3.26
C THR A 105 -11.84 2.13 3.81
N LYS A 106 -12.05 2.29 5.12
CA LYS A 106 -12.12 3.59 5.83
C LYS A 106 -10.75 4.01 6.39
N VAL A 107 -9.71 3.91 5.58
CA VAL A 107 -8.39 4.49 5.89
C VAL A 107 -8.26 5.87 5.25
N ASP A 108 -7.34 6.68 5.74
CA ASP A 108 -7.07 8.03 5.22
C ASP A 108 -6.14 8.01 4.01
N GLY A 109 -5.40 6.91 3.81
CA GLY A 109 -4.52 6.77 2.66
C GLY A 109 -4.03 5.35 2.44
N PHE A 110 -3.59 5.12 1.20
CA PHE A 110 -2.98 3.86 0.78
C PHE A 110 -1.55 4.06 0.30
N PHE A 111 -0.65 3.18 0.73
CA PHE A 111 0.69 3.03 0.17
C PHE A 111 0.67 1.86 -0.80
N LEU A 112 0.88 2.14 -2.08
CA LEU A 112 0.74 1.16 -3.16
C LEU A 112 2.05 0.97 -3.91
N GLU A 113 2.45 -0.28 -4.12
CA GLU A 113 3.67 -0.62 -4.85
C GLU A 113 3.44 -0.54 -6.36
N TYR A 114 4.13 0.39 -7.04
CA TYR A 114 4.05 0.64 -8.47
C TYR A 114 5.44 0.77 -9.13
N ASP A 115 6.47 0.17 -8.54
CA ASP A 115 7.87 0.29 -8.99
C ASP A 115 8.21 -0.47 -10.28
N SER A 116 7.30 -1.28 -10.78
CA SER A 116 7.52 -2.07 -12.01
C SER A 116 6.20 -2.50 -12.66
N ASP A 117 6.28 -3.04 -13.87
CA ASP A 117 5.12 -3.50 -14.66
C ASP A 117 4.30 -4.60 -13.95
N ARG A 118 4.86 -5.27 -12.94
CA ARG A 118 4.14 -6.25 -12.12
C ARG A 118 2.92 -5.70 -11.39
N ALA A 119 2.84 -4.38 -11.22
CA ALA A 119 1.75 -3.70 -10.53
C ALA A 119 0.60 -3.27 -11.47
N GLY A 120 0.74 -3.45 -12.79
CA GLY A 120 -0.23 -2.97 -13.77
C GLY A 120 -0.25 -1.45 -13.92
N ASP A 121 -1.34 -0.92 -14.43
CA ASP A 121 -1.57 0.51 -14.65
C ASP A 121 -2.29 1.19 -13.48
N PHE A 122 -2.57 2.49 -13.61
CA PHE A 122 -3.22 3.31 -12.58
C PHE A 122 -4.76 3.32 -12.67
N SER A 123 -5.39 2.61 -13.61
CA SER A 123 -6.84 2.59 -13.76
C SER A 123 -7.60 2.16 -12.49
N PRO A 124 -7.06 1.28 -11.60
CA PRO A 124 -7.69 0.94 -10.34
C PRO A 124 -7.89 2.13 -9.39
N LEU A 125 -7.11 3.21 -9.54
CA LEU A 125 -7.22 4.41 -8.69
C LEU A 125 -8.56 5.14 -8.87
N ARG A 126 -9.30 4.89 -9.94
CA ARG A 126 -10.65 5.45 -10.15
C ARG A 126 -11.66 5.10 -9.05
N PHE A 127 -11.39 4.07 -8.25
CA PHE A 127 -12.23 3.67 -7.12
C PHE A 127 -11.88 4.39 -5.80
N MET A 128 -10.79 5.15 -5.76
CA MET A 128 -10.45 6.00 -4.63
C MET A 128 -11.45 7.12 -4.46
N LYS A 129 -11.66 7.56 -3.23
CA LYS A 129 -12.53 8.69 -2.87
C LYS A 129 -11.66 9.85 -2.37
N ASP A 130 -11.63 10.05 -1.07
CA ASP A 130 -10.90 11.14 -0.43
C ASP A 130 -9.53 10.70 0.15
N GLN A 131 -9.16 9.41 -0.02
CA GLN A 131 -7.93 8.86 0.52
C GLN A 131 -6.70 9.46 -0.20
N GLN A 132 -5.64 9.72 0.54
CA GLN A 132 -4.33 9.99 -0.04
C GLN A 132 -3.78 8.71 -0.67
N VAL A 133 -3.12 8.82 -1.82
CA VAL A 133 -2.47 7.69 -2.48
C VAL A 133 -0.98 7.94 -2.58
N VAL A 134 -0.21 7.13 -1.88
CA VAL A 134 1.24 7.17 -1.89
C VAL A 134 1.73 6.15 -2.92
N LEU A 135 2.22 6.67 -4.04
CA LEU A 135 2.71 5.87 -5.16
C LEU A 135 4.16 5.46 -4.91
N GLY A 136 4.37 4.21 -4.62
CA GLY A 136 5.67 3.56 -4.46
C GLY A 136 6.32 3.30 -5.82
N LEU A 137 6.82 4.36 -6.47
CA LEU A 137 7.40 4.29 -7.82
C LEU A 137 8.90 4.00 -7.81
N VAL A 138 9.57 4.22 -6.69
CA VAL A 138 11.02 4.02 -6.57
C VAL A 138 11.29 2.69 -5.87
N SER A 139 11.96 1.78 -6.56
CA SER A 139 12.21 0.42 -6.04
C SER A 139 13.15 0.43 -4.84
N SER A 140 12.80 -0.31 -3.80
CA SER A 140 13.70 -0.64 -2.69
C SER A 140 14.44 -1.97 -2.89
N LYS A 141 14.38 -2.56 -4.09
CA LYS A 141 14.98 -3.86 -4.42
C LYS A 141 16.41 -3.75 -4.91
N THR A 142 16.78 -2.61 -5.50
CA THR A 142 18.12 -2.36 -6.09
C THR A 142 18.61 -0.97 -5.73
N GLY A 143 19.93 -0.77 -5.67
CA GLY A 143 20.55 0.56 -5.47
C GLY A 143 20.52 1.46 -6.71
N GLN A 144 20.18 0.93 -7.88
CA GLN A 144 20.09 1.72 -9.10
C GLN A 144 18.96 2.75 -8.99
N LEU A 145 19.25 4.01 -9.31
CA LEU A 145 18.22 5.04 -9.45
C LEU A 145 17.42 4.83 -10.72
N GLU A 146 16.15 5.06 -10.62
CA GLU A 146 15.21 5.15 -11.73
C GLU A 146 15.48 6.43 -12.55
N ASP A 147 15.03 6.45 -13.80
CA ASP A 147 15.03 7.66 -14.59
C ASP A 147 14.03 8.67 -14.04
N LYS A 148 14.50 9.88 -13.71
CA LYS A 148 13.68 10.93 -13.10
C LYS A 148 12.48 11.31 -13.96
N GLN A 149 12.69 11.40 -15.28
CA GLN A 149 11.63 11.80 -16.19
C GLN A 149 10.55 10.73 -16.27
N SER A 150 10.93 9.46 -16.26
CA SER A 150 10.00 8.33 -16.21
C SER A 150 9.13 8.33 -14.96
N ILE A 151 9.70 8.64 -13.77
CA ILE A 151 8.90 8.77 -12.53
C ILE A 151 7.92 9.93 -12.64
N ILE A 152 8.34 11.07 -13.18
CA ILE A 152 7.46 12.25 -13.37
C ILE A 152 6.32 11.93 -14.36
N GLU A 153 6.60 11.22 -15.44
CA GLU A 153 5.59 10.79 -16.41
C GLU A 153 4.59 9.86 -15.78
N ARG A 154 5.01 8.87 -15.00
CA ARG A 154 4.12 7.98 -14.28
C ARG A 154 3.26 8.70 -13.24
N LEU A 155 3.81 9.70 -12.55
CA LEU A 155 3.00 10.54 -11.66
C LEU A 155 1.93 11.33 -12.45
N ARG A 156 2.25 11.81 -13.66
CA ARG A 156 1.27 12.48 -14.53
C ARG A 156 0.17 11.52 -15.01
N GLU A 157 0.52 10.29 -15.41
CA GLU A 157 -0.48 9.27 -15.76
C GLU A 157 -1.46 9.02 -14.60
N ALA A 158 -0.99 8.98 -13.37
CA ALA A 158 -1.86 8.84 -12.21
C ALA A 158 -2.82 10.03 -12.04
N THR A 159 -2.46 11.22 -12.54
CA THR A 159 -3.36 12.39 -12.49
C THR A 159 -4.57 12.31 -13.43
N ASP A 160 -4.62 11.35 -14.34
CA ASP A 160 -5.81 11.06 -15.13
C ASP A 160 -6.95 10.46 -14.27
N TYR A 161 -6.61 9.93 -13.08
CA TYR A 161 -7.56 9.29 -12.17
C TYR A 161 -7.76 10.06 -10.87
N LEU A 162 -6.73 10.75 -10.36
CA LEU A 162 -6.79 11.46 -9.08
C LEU A 162 -6.11 12.83 -9.18
N PRO A 163 -6.61 13.86 -8.50
CA PRO A 163 -5.96 15.17 -8.49
C PRO A 163 -4.59 15.08 -7.79
N VAL A 164 -3.63 15.87 -8.25
CA VAL A 164 -2.22 15.84 -7.78
C VAL A 164 -2.08 16.04 -6.26
N ASN A 165 -2.98 16.78 -5.64
CA ASN A 165 -2.97 17.00 -4.18
C ASN A 165 -3.44 15.77 -3.37
N GLN A 166 -3.94 14.75 -4.04
CA GLN A 166 -4.28 13.45 -3.46
C GLN A 166 -3.14 12.41 -3.65
N LEU A 167 -2.14 12.75 -4.45
CA LEU A 167 -1.01 11.87 -4.76
C LEU A 167 0.22 12.23 -3.91
N CYS A 168 0.99 11.22 -3.54
CA CYS A 168 2.29 11.33 -2.90
C CYS A 168 3.28 10.37 -3.58
N LEU A 169 4.57 10.57 -3.36
CA LEU A 169 5.63 9.70 -3.89
C LEU A 169 6.41 9.04 -2.75
N SER A 170 6.71 7.75 -2.89
CA SER A 170 7.53 7.01 -1.92
C SER A 170 8.39 5.93 -2.58
N PRO A 171 9.30 5.30 -1.80
CA PRO A 171 9.80 3.97 -2.16
C PRO A 171 8.63 2.98 -2.24
N GLN A 172 8.83 1.91 -3.00
CA GLN A 172 7.80 0.87 -3.18
C GLN A 172 7.47 0.16 -1.86
N CYS A 173 8.47 -0.10 -1.01
CA CYS A 173 8.36 -0.71 0.30
C CYS A 173 9.49 -0.20 1.19
N GLY A 174 9.70 -0.80 2.37
CA GLY A 174 10.87 -0.54 3.20
C GLY A 174 12.18 -1.05 2.58
N PHE A 175 13.31 -0.57 3.08
CA PHE A 175 14.65 -0.99 2.66
C PHE A 175 15.20 -2.16 3.50
N ALA A 176 14.53 -2.53 4.58
CA ALA A 176 14.88 -3.65 5.46
C ALA A 176 13.62 -4.15 6.18
N SER A 177 12.77 -4.90 5.50
CA SER A 177 11.51 -5.41 6.08
C SER A 177 11.72 -6.64 6.97
N THR A 178 12.90 -7.26 6.92
CA THR A 178 13.32 -8.38 7.79
C THR A 178 14.73 -8.12 8.33
N GLU A 179 15.20 -8.94 9.28
CA GLU A 179 16.53 -8.80 9.88
C GLU A 179 17.68 -8.95 8.86
N GLU A 180 17.46 -9.67 7.76
CA GLU A 180 18.43 -9.82 6.68
C GLU A 180 18.57 -8.56 5.82
N GLY A 181 17.59 -7.65 5.87
CA GLY A 181 17.55 -6.45 5.05
C GLY A 181 17.41 -6.72 3.56
N ASN A 182 17.57 -5.68 2.76
CA ASN A 182 17.64 -5.76 1.31
C ASN A 182 19.11 -5.74 0.84
N LEU A 183 19.33 -5.93 -0.47
CA LEU A 183 20.68 -5.98 -1.05
C LEU A 183 21.33 -4.59 -1.21
N LEU A 184 20.58 -3.52 -0.98
CA LEU A 184 21.08 -2.15 -1.04
C LEU A 184 21.98 -1.85 0.15
N THR A 185 22.99 -1.03 -0.10
CA THR A 185 23.77 -0.38 0.95
C THR A 185 22.99 0.76 1.61
N GLU A 186 23.41 1.18 2.78
CA GLU A 186 22.83 2.35 3.45
C GLU A 186 23.00 3.64 2.62
N GLU A 187 24.14 3.80 1.93
CA GLU A 187 24.38 4.95 1.05
C GLU A 187 23.39 4.96 -0.15
N GLU A 188 23.13 3.82 -0.77
CA GLU A 188 22.16 3.70 -1.85
C GLU A 188 20.73 3.99 -1.36
N GLN A 189 20.36 3.55 -0.15
CA GLN A 189 19.10 3.91 0.48
C GLN A 189 18.96 5.43 0.61
N TRP A 190 19.95 6.11 1.19
CA TRP A 190 19.91 7.56 1.38
C TRP A 190 19.89 8.31 0.04
N THR A 191 20.60 7.80 -0.97
CA THR A 191 20.58 8.34 -2.34
C THR A 191 19.16 8.26 -2.93
N LYS A 192 18.47 7.13 -2.76
CA LYS A 192 17.07 6.99 -3.21
C LYS A 192 16.11 7.91 -2.46
N ILE A 193 16.26 8.08 -1.15
CA ILE A 193 15.45 9.02 -0.37
C ILE A 193 15.66 10.46 -0.84
N ALA A 194 16.91 10.85 -1.09
CA ALA A 194 17.22 12.18 -1.63
C ALA A 194 16.61 12.39 -3.02
N PHE A 195 16.67 11.38 -3.88
CA PHE A 195 16.07 11.38 -5.21
C PHE A 195 14.53 11.54 -5.16
N ILE A 196 13.86 10.81 -4.29
CA ILE A 196 12.40 10.94 -4.07
C ILE A 196 12.06 12.37 -3.61
N LYS A 197 12.82 12.91 -2.65
CA LYS A 197 12.63 14.27 -2.15
C LYS A 197 12.79 15.30 -3.26
N GLU A 198 13.83 15.20 -4.10
CA GLU A 198 14.06 16.11 -5.22
C GLU A 198 12.87 16.11 -6.20
N ILE A 199 12.34 14.94 -6.54
CA ILE A 199 11.16 14.82 -7.41
C ILE A 199 9.95 15.46 -6.74
N ALA A 200 9.69 15.10 -5.48
CA ALA A 200 8.55 15.62 -4.72
C ALA A 200 8.57 17.17 -4.66
N GLU A 201 9.69 17.77 -4.33
CA GLU A 201 9.87 19.23 -4.31
C GLU A 201 9.67 19.91 -5.68
N SER A 202 9.81 19.15 -6.77
CA SER A 202 9.55 19.68 -8.13
C SER A 202 8.06 19.68 -8.52
N ILE A 203 7.26 18.84 -7.89
CA ILE A 203 5.85 18.62 -8.23
C ILE A 203 4.91 19.30 -7.25
N TRP A 204 5.15 19.11 -5.95
CA TRP A 204 4.32 19.68 -4.87
C TRP A 204 5.00 20.92 -4.26
N LYS A 205 4.97 22.02 -4.99
CA LYS A 205 5.50 23.33 -4.54
C LYS A 205 4.46 24.15 -3.80
#